data_7928b13e85be4f331a5119b76489b1dd
#
_entry.id   7928b13e85be4f331a5119b76489b1dd
#
_cell.length_a   1.000
_cell.length_b   1.000
_cell.length_c   1.000
_cell.angle_alpha   90.00
_cell.angle_beta   90.00
_cell.angle_gamma   90.00
#
_symmetry.space_group_name_H-M   'P 1'
#
loop_
_entity.id
_entity.type
_entity.pdbx_description
1 polymer ?
#
loop_
_entity_poly.entity_id
_entity_poly.type
_entity_poly.pdbx_seq_one_letter_code
_entity_poly.pdbx_strand_id
1 'polypeptide(L)'
;RQMNCREKILSEDYMSILLDYVPEEANQEDEAFCYQQVDGTLGIYYLDRSAVLPLSPVNYLYRYLPQLFCLGAFPAAGSRTFRAEPLEGSGILAQQRPPLELTGRRVVMAFIDTGISYENPVFRYSDGSSRILAIWDQTDQSGQSPEGFLYGTEYVREQIDRALELEDPHS
;
A
#
# COMPACT_ATOMS: atom_id res chain seq x y z
N ARG A 1 -30.29 -4.26 -5.65
CA ARG A 1 -29.72 -2.93 -5.37
C ARG A 1 -28.41 -2.82 -6.12
N GLN A 2 -28.28 -1.83 -6.97
CA GLN A 2 -27.07 -1.57 -7.72
C GLN A 2 -25.96 -1.11 -6.74
N MET A 3 -24.79 -1.76 -6.80
CA MET A 3 -23.65 -1.42 -5.96
C MET A 3 -22.91 -0.23 -6.55
N ASN A 4 -22.61 0.78 -5.72
CA ASN A 4 -21.75 1.89 -6.12
C ASN A 4 -20.27 1.46 -6.13
N CYS A 5 -19.38 2.33 -6.63
CA CYS A 5 -17.96 2.01 -6.78
C CYS A 5 -17.30 1.66 -5.43
N ARG A 6 -17.59 2.39 -4.37
CA ARG A 6 -17.05 2.09 -3.03
C ARG A 6 -17.50 0.73 -2.52
N GLU A 7 -18.79 0.38 -2.72
CA GLU A 7 -19.32 -0.93 -2.32
C GLU A 7 -18.64 -2.07 -3.10
N LYS A 8 -18.32 -1.87 -4.40
CA LYS A 8 -17.58 -2.85 -5.21
C LYS A 8 -16.15 -3.01 -4.72
N ILE A 9 -15.44 -1.92 -4.39
CA ILE A 9 -14.06 -1.93 -3.87
C ILE A 9 -13.96 -2.76 -2.58
N LEU A 10 -14.96 -2.63 -1.69
CA LEU A 10 -14.98 -3.30 -0.39
C LEU A 10 -15.60 -4.70 -0.42
N SER A 11 -16.15 -5.14 -1.55
CA SER A 11 -16.82 -6.43 -1.68
C SER A 11 -15.83 -7.55 -2.02
N GLU A 12 -15.96 -8.68 -1.34
CA GLU A 12 -15.19 -9.90 -1.66
C GLU A 12 -15.60 -10.53 -2.99
N ASP A 13 -16.77 -10.16 -3.54
CA ASP A 13 -17.26 -10.62 -4.85
C ASP A 13 -16.51 -9.94 -6.01
N TYR A 14 -15.80 -8.86 -5.73
CA TYR A 14 -15.01 -8.12 -6.72
C TYR A 14 -13.51 -8.37 -6.54
N MET A 15 -12.78 -8.27 -7.62
CA MET A 15 -11.32 -8.32 -7.61
C MET A 15 -10.73 -7.09 -8.28
N SER A 16 -9.62 -6.60 -7.72
CA SER A 16 -8.86 -5.51 -8.32
C SER A 16 -7.87 -6.03 -9.35
N ILE A 17 -7.82 -5.37 -10.51
CA ILE A 17 -6.85 -5.65 -11.56
C ILE A 17 -6.18 -4.33 -11.93
N LEU A 18 -4.84 -4.31 -11.84
CA LEU A 18 -4.05 -3.17 -12.27
C LEU A 18 -3.79 -3.25 -13.77
N LEU A 19 -4.13 -2.20 -14.50
CA LEU A 19 -3.91 -2.11 -15.95
C LEU A 19 -3.09 -0.86 -16.27
N ASP A 20 -2.15 -0.98 -17.20
CA ASP A 20 -1.38 0.12 -17.77
C ASP A 20 -2.03 0.75 -19.02
N TYR A 21 -3.34 0.63 -19.10
CA TYR A 21 -4.15 1.17 -20.19
C TYR A 21 -5.46 1.72 -19.61
N VAL A 22 -5.75 2.97 -19.93
CA VAL A 22 -7.03 3.62 -19.62
C VAL A 22 -7.92 3.50 -20.84
N PRO A 23 -9.01 2.72 -20.82
CA PRO A 23 -9.97 2.68 -21.93
C PRO A 23 -10.60 4.06 -22.12
N GLU A 24 -10.88 4.43 -23.36
CA GLU A 24 -11.62 5.68 -23.68
C GLU A 24 -13.00 5.72 -22.99
N GLU A 25 -13.54 4.55 -22.66
CA GLU A 25 -14.82 4.36 -21.98
C GLU A 25 -14.74 4.40 -20.44
N ALA A 26 -13.53 4.51 -19.87
CA ALA A 26 -13.33 4.46 -18.41
C ALA A 26 -13.97 5.61 -17.62
N ASN A 27 -14.40 6.66 -18.30
CA ASN A 27 -15.11 7.79 -17.70
C ASN A 27 -16.62 7.55 -17.56
N GLN A 28 -17.14 6.40 -17.97
CA GLN A 28 -18.53 6.02 -17.77
C GLN A 28 -18.64 5.08 -16.58
N GLU A 29 -19.44 5.45 -15.58
CA GLU A 29 -19.87 4.53 -14.54
C GLU A 29 -20.67 3.41 -15.17
N ASP A 30 -20.00 2.34 -15.58
CA ASP A 30 -20.66 1.13 -16.05
C ASP A 30 -21.15 0.34 -14.83
N GLU A 31 -22.35 -0.23 -14.95
CA GLU A 31 -22.92 -1.10 -13.92
C GLU A 31 -22.03 -2.33 -13.64
N ALA A 32 -21.25 -2.78 -14.62
CA ALA A 32 -20.46 -3.99 -14.54
C ALA A 32 -19.11 -3.83 -13.82
N PHE A 33 -18.52 -2.65 -13.82
CA PHE A 33 -17.21 -2.43 -13.21
C PHE A 33 -17.06 -1.05 -12.56
N CYS A 34 -16.03 -0.92 -11.74
CA CYS A 34 -15.59 0.35 -11.19
C CYS A 34 -14.14 0.55 -11.59
N TYR A 35 -13.78 1.77 -11.94
CA TYR A 35 -12.45 2.16 -12.35
C TYR A 35 -11.93 3.30 -11.49
N GLN A 36 -10.68 3.19 -11.09
CA GLN A 36 -9.96 4.25 -10.38
C GLN A 36 -8.65 4.54 -11.11
N GLN A 37 -8.52 5.74 -11.64
CA GLN A 37 -7.27 6.17 -12.27
C GLN A 37 -6.22 6.47 -11.21
N VAL A 38 -5.01 5.92 -11.39
CA VAL A 38 -3.86 6.13 -10.50
C VAL A 38 -2.95 7.20 -11.06
N ASP A 39 -2.66 7.14 -12.37
CA ASP A 39 -1.89 8.16 -13.11
C ASP A 39 -2.37 8.26 -14.57
N GLY A 40 -1.60 8.96 -15.42
CA GLY A 40 -1.97 9.19 -16.81
C GLY A 40 -2.16 7.92 -17.67
N THR A 41 -1.57 6.78 -17.24
CA THR A 41 -1.61 5.52 -18.00
C THR A 41 -2.09 4.34 -17.17
N LEU A 42 -2.03 4.45 -15.83
CA LEU A 42 -2.26 3.35 -14.91
C LEU A 42 -3.61 3.50 -14.21
N GLY A 43 -4.38 2.43 -14.17
CA GLY A 43 -5.66 2.39 -13.48
C GLY A 43 -5.95 1.05 -12.82
N ILE A 44 -6.84 1.08 -11.83
CA ILE A 44 -7.32 -0.09 -11.12
C ILE A 44 -8.76 -0.34 -11.54
N TYR A 45 -9.04 -1.55 -12.00
CA TYR A 45 -10.38 -2.03 -12.32
C TYR A 45 -10.86 -2.97 -11.22
N TYR A 46 -12.09 -2.78 -10.78
CA TYR A 46 -12.77 -3.68 -9.86
C TYR A 46 -13.83 -4.43 -10.64
N LEU A 47 -13.57 -5.72 -10.89
CA LEU A 47 -14.39 -6.59 -11.72
C LEU A 47 -15.03 -7.68 -10.87
N ASP A 48 -16.24 -8.05 -11.24
CA ASP A 48 -16.93 -9.20 -10.64
C ASP A 48 -16.10 -10.48 -10.86
N ARG A 49 -15.78 -11.19 -9.77
CA ARG A 49 -14.97 -12.41 -9.79
C ARG A 49 -15.58 -13.49 -10.67
N SER A 50 -16.90 -13.58 -10.72
CA SER A 50 -17.60 -14.58 -11.53
C SER A 50 -17.42 -14.35 -13.03
N ALA A 51 -17.19 -13.10 -13.45
CA ALA A 51 -16.92 -12.74 -14.84
C ALA A 51 -15.47 -13.03 -15.27
N VAL A 52 -14.54 -13.10 -14.29
CA VAL A 52 -13.08 -13.25 -14.54
C VAL A 52 -12.61 -14.68 -14.28
N LEU A 53 -13.21 -15.37 -13.30
CA LEU A 53 -12.81 -16.72 -12.88
C LEU A 53 -13.77 -17.80 -13.42
N PRO A 54 -13.25 -19.02 -13.74
CA PRO A 54 -11.84 -19.42 -13.63
C PRO A 54 -10.99 -18.85 -14.76
N LEU A 55 -9.77 -18.47 -14.44
CA LEU A 55 -8.77 -18.06 -15.43
C LEU A 55 -8.44 -19.29 -16.31
N SER A 56 -8.61 -19.15 -17.59
CA SER A 56 -8.27 -20.19 -18.57
C SER A 56 -7.39 -19.60 -19.67
N PRO A 57 -6.59 -20.42 -20.38
CA PRO A 57 -5.79 -19.93 -21.52
C PRO A 57 -6.62 -19.27 -22.62
N VAL A 58 -7.91 -19.57 -22.67
CA VAL A 58 -8.84 -19.01 -23.67
C VAL A 58 -9.42 -17.65 -23.23
N ASN A 59 -9.64 -17.47 -21.91
CA ASN A 59 -10.16 -16.23 -21.33
C ASN A 59 -9.07 -15.25 -20.91
N TYR A 60 -7.81 -15.66 -21.13
CA TYR A 60 -6.66 -14.97 -20.66
C TYR A 60 -6.21 -13.94 -21.69
N LEU A 61 -6.68 -12.71 -21.54
CA LEU A 61 -6.15 -11.60 -22.32
C LEU A 61 -4.83 -11.17 -21.70
N TYR A 62 -3.74 -11.43 -22.39
CA TYR A 62 -2.36 -11.15 -21.95
C TYR A 62 -2.14 -9.71 -21.47
N ARG A 63 -3.01 -8.77 -21.87
CA ARG A 63 -3.01 -7.37 -21.45
C ARG A 63 -3.50 -7.16 -20.01
N TYR A 64 -4.24 -8.11 -19.46
CA TYR A 64 -4.90 -7.99 -18.16
C TYR A 64 -4.28 -8.91 -17.11
N LEU A 65 -3.05 -9.36 -17.35
CA LEU A 65 -2.29 -10.13 -16.39
C LEU A 65 -1.98 -9.25 -15.18
N PRO A 66 -2.54 -9.54 -13.99
CA PRO A 66 -1.91 -9.04 -12.80
C PRO A 66 -0.46 -9.54 -12.81
N GLN A 67 0.50 -8.65 -12.74
CA GLN A 67 1.88 -9.05 -12.55
C GLN A 67 2.00 -9.62 -11.15
N LEU A 68 2.06 -10.95 -11.06
CA LEU A 68 2.27 -11.65 -9.81
C LEU A 68 3.76 -11.56 -9.46
N PHE A 69 4.07 -10.81 -8.43
CA PHE A 69 5.40 -10.80 -7.85
C PHE A 69 5.44 -11.82 -6.71
N CYS A 70 6.43 -12.73 -6.76
CA CYS A 70 6.70 -13.59 -5.63
C CYS A 70 7.37 -12.76 -4.52
N LEU A 71 6.92 -12.94 -3.29
CA LEU A 71 7.67 -12.45 -2.13
C LEU A 71 9.03 -13.14 -2.12
N GLY A 72 10.10 -12.35 -2.02
CA GLY A 72 11.45 -12.91 -1.84
C GLY A 72 11.49 -13.70 -0.54
N ALA A 73 12.06 -14.92 -0.59
CA ALA A 73 12.30 -15.67 0.63
C ALA A 73 13.39 -14.96 1.45
N PHE A 74 13.03 -14.45 2.62
CA PHE A 74 14.03 -14.08 3.61
C PHE A 74 14.64 -15.35 4.18
N PRO A 75 15.97 -15.44 4.31
CA PRO A 75 16.60 -16.56 4.98
C PRO A 75 16.07 -16.61 6.42
N ALA A 76 15.60 -17.80 6.83
CA ALA A 76 15.14 -18.00 8.19
C ALA A 76 16.22 -17.59 9.19
N ALA A 77 15.83 -16.95 10.28
CA ALA A 77 16.73 -16.58 11.34
C ALA A 77 17.56 -17.82 11.77
N GLY A 78 18.88 -17.81 11.56
CA GLY A 78 19.77 -18.93 11.82
C GLY A 78 20.42 -19.56 10.58
N SER A 79 20.05 -19.18 9.36
CA SER A 79 20.78 -19.58 8.16
C SER A 79 22.17 -18.95 8.14
N ARG A 80 23.21 -19.80 8.18
CA ARG A 80 24.63 -19.37 8.23
C ARG A 80 25.16 -18.74 6.93
N THR A 81 24.35 -18.64 5.89
CA THR A 81 24.79 -18.23 4.55
C THR A 81 24.58 -16.75 4.23
N PHE A 82 23.80 -16.00 5.04
CA PHE A 82 23.62 -14.58 4.85
C PHE A 82 23.87 -13.83 6.16
N ARG A 83 25.14 -13.50 6.42
CA ARG A 83 25.57 -12.67 7.55
C ARG A 83 25.78 -11.20 7.20
N ALA A 84 25.45 -10.79 5.99
CA ALA A 84 25.44 -9.36 5.70
C ALA A 84 24.20 -8.76 6.34
N GLU A 85 24.38 -7.84 7.30
CA GLU A 85 23.31 -6.94 7.74
C GLU A 85 22.64 -6.37 6.49
N PRO A 86 21.29 -6.30 6.42
CA PRO A 86 20.59 -5.80 5.23
C PRO A 86 21.10 -4.45 4.74
N LEU A 87 21.51 -3.57 5.67
CA LEU A 87 22.08 -2.26 5.37
C LEU A 87 23.47 -2.35 4.73
N GLU A 88 24.27 -3.34 5.12
CA GLU A 88 25.61 -3.55 4.54
C GLU A 88 25.48 -4.18 3.15
N GLY A 89 24.63 -5.23 3.02
CA GLY A 89 24.38 -5.91 1.77
C GLY A 89 23.74 -5.02 0.69
N SER A 90 22.94 -4.04 1.07
CA SER A 90 22.35 -3.03 0.18
C SER A 90 23.27 -1.86 -0.15
N GLY A 91 24.45 -1.77 0.50
CA GLY A 91 25.37 -0.66 0.32
C GLY A 91 24.97 0.65 1.04
N ILE A 92 23.90 0.64 1.83
CA ILE A 92 23.42 1.83 2.54
C ILE A 92 24.49 2.37 3.50
N LEU A 93 25.15 1.49 4.29
CA LEU A 93 26.17 1.92 5.23
C LEU A 93 27.36 2.62 4.56
N ALA A 94 27.71 2.24 3.33
CA ALA A 94 28.76 2.90 2.57
C ALA A 94 28.39 4.35 2.22
N GLN A 95 27.13 4.61 1.91
CA GLN A 95 26.63 5.95 1.56
C GLN A 95 26.49 6.86 2.79
N GLN A 96 26.36 6.29 3.98
CA GLN A 96 26.27 7.04 5.24
C GLN A 96 27.64 7.50 5.77
N ARG A 97 28.73 7.04 5.15
CA ARG A 97 30.11 7.43 5.50
C ARG A 97 30.61 8.61 4.66
N PRO A 98 31.67 9.33 5.12
CA PRO A 98 32.34 10.31 4.28
C PRO A 98 32.77 9.72 2.93
N PRO A 99 32.70 10.50 1.82
CA PRO A 99 32.39 11.93 1.76
C PRO A 99 30.91 12.28 1.61
N LEU A 100 30.01 11.29 1.44
CA LEU A 100 28.61 11.55 1.09
C LEU A 100 27.75 11.84 2.33
N GLU A 101 27.94 11.09 3.41
CA GLU A 101 27.19 11.23 4.69
C GLU A 101 25.66 11.31 4.52
N LEU A 102 25.11 10.50 3.59
CA LEU A 102 23.69 10.50 3.26
C LEU A 102 22.90 9.81 4.38
N THR A 103 22.09 10.56 5.11
CA THR A 103 21.32 10.07 6.26
C THR A 103 19.81 9.96 5.96
N GLY A 104 19.38 10.24 4.73
CA GLY A 104 17.96 10.30 4.37
C GLY A 104 17.22 11.51 4.97
N ARG A 105 17.92 12.49 5.55
CA ARG A 105 17.28 13.69 6.10
C ARG A 105 16.44 14.39 5.02
N ARG A 106 15.18 14.72 5.32
CA ARG A 106 14.20 15.35 4.43
C ARG A 106 13.76 14.46 3.26
N VAL A 107 13.98 13.16 3.37
CA VAL A 107 13.41 12.18 2.44
C VAL A 107 12.17 11.57 3.08
N VAL A 108 11.07 11.54 2.35
CA VAL A 108 9.86 10.81 2.74
C VAL A 108 9.92 9.41 2.12
N MET A 109 9.66 8.39 2.92
CA MET A 109 9.54 7.01 2.45
C MET A 109 8.11 6.55 2.64
N ALA A 110 7.54 5.93 1.61
CA ALA A 110 6.27 5.23 1.71
C ALA A 110 6.52 3.73 1.90
N PHE A 111 5.78 3.14 2.82
CA PHE A 111 5.78 1.70 3.08
C PHE A 111 4.40 1.16 2.74
N ILE A 112 4.36 0.09 1.94
CA ILE A 112 3.14 -0.63 1.61
C ILE A 112 3.29 -2.01 2.25
N ASP A 113 2.55 -2.25 3.31
CA ASP A 113 2.64 -3.46 4.13
C ASP A 113 1.28 -3.79 4.77
N THR A 114 1.21 -4.87 5.52
CA THR A 114 0.00 -5.33 6.21
C THR A 114 -0.30 -4.58 7.50
N GLY A 115 0.55 -3.67 7.93
CA GLY A 115 0.41 -2.83 9.12
C GLY A 115 1.74 -2.29 9.61
N ILE A 116 1.69 -1.46 10.63
CA ILE A 116 2.86 -0.84 11.27
C ILE A 116 2.63 -0.71 12.78
N SER A 117 3.62 -1.11 13.57
CA SER A 117 3.67 -0.81 15.02
C SER A 117 4.11 0.64 15.22
N TYR A 118 3.20 1.58 15.03
CA TYR A 118 3.51 3.01 15.04
C TYR A 118 4.00 3.53 16.40
N GLU A 119 3.69 2.82 17.48
CA GLU A 119 4.16 3.08 18.84
C GLU A 119 5.65 2.74 19.04
N ASN A 120 6.28 2.03 18.11
CA ASN A 120 7.69 1.64 18.23
C ASN A 120 8.59 2.88 18.31
N PRO A 121 9.51 2.96 19.32
CA PRO A 121 10.41 4.10 19.49
C PRO A 121 11.23 4.46 18.25
N VAL A 122 11.48 3.55 17.31
CA VAL A 122 12.22 3.85 16.06
C VAL A 122 11.49 4.87 15.17
N PHE A 123 10.16 4.97 15.31
CA PHE A 123 9.32 5.90 14.59
C PHE A 123 9.05 7.21 15.35
N ARG A 124 9.80 7.45 16.46
CA ARG A 124 9.65 8.68 17.24
C ARG A 124 10.89 9.56 17.15
N TYR A 125 10.69 10.85 17.29
CA TYR A 125 11.74 11.80 17.58
C TYR A 125 12.13 11.75 19.07
N SER A 126 13.22 12.43 19.42
CA SER A 126 13.71 12.48 20.80
C SER A 126 12.74 13.21 21.77
N ASP A 127 11.85 14.03 21.25
CA ASP A 127 10.79 14.72 21.99
C ASP A 127 9.53 13.87 22.18
N GLY A 128 9.50 12.64 21.65
CA GLY A 128 8.39 11.69 21.73
C GLY A 128 7.41 11.78 20.58
N SER A 129 7.45 12.82 19.75
CA SER A 129 6.56 12.98 18.61
C SER A 129 6.85 11.96 17.49
N SER A 130 5.84 11.68 16.67
CA SER A 130 5.94 10.70 15.59
C SER A 130 6.79 11.21 14.42
N ARG A 131 7.59 10.32 13.86
CA ARG A 131 8.27 10.51 12.56
C ARG A 131 7.36 10.18 11.39
N ILE A 132 6.25 9.47 11.65
CA ILE A 132 5.27 9.08 10.63
C ILE A 132 4.46 10.31 10.25
N LEU A 133 4.34 10.57 8.95
CA LEU A 133 3.56 11.70 8.43
C LEU A 133 2.08 11.38 8.35
N ALA A 134 1.77 10.19 7.84
CA ALA A 134 0.42 9.67 7.73
C ALA A 134 0.43 8.14 7.67
N ILE A 135 -0.66 7.52 8.10
CA ILE A 135 -0.98 6.10 7.92
C ILE A 135 -2.31 6.04 7.18
N TRP A 136 -2.35 5.28 6.09
CA TRP A 136 -3.60 4.92 5.44
C TRP A 136 -3.96 3.49 5.81
N ASP A 137 -4.91 3.33 6.72
CA ASP A 137 -5.47 2.01 7.03
C ASP A 137 -6.61 1.70 6.06
N GLN A 138 -6.34 0.77 5.16
CA GLN A 138 -7.30 0.37 4.12
C GLN A 138 -8.42 -0.52 4.67
N THR A 139 -8.29 -1.06 5.86
CA THR A 139 -9.28 -1.93 6.50
C THR A 139 -10.28 -1.16 7.36
N ASP A 140 -9.89 -0.01 7.90
CA ASP A 140 -10.75 0.86 8.67
C ASP A 140 -11.55 1.80 7.75
N GLN A 141 -12.89 1.80 7.91
CA GLN A 141 -13.79 2.63 7.13
C GLN A 141 -14.48 3.72 7.97
N SER A 142 -14.00 3.95 9.19
CA SER A 142 -14.65 4.85 10.16
C SER A 142 -14.33 6.32 9.93
N GLY A 143 -13.20 6.62 9.30
CA GLY A 143 -12.70 7.97 9.08
C GLY A 143 -12.74 8.42 7.62
N GLN A 144 -11.99 9.47 7.34
CA GLN A 144 -11.85 10.04 6.00
C GLN A 144 -10.75 9.31 5.24
N SER A 145 -11.04 8.88 4.01
CA SER A 145 -10.03 8.33 3.10
C SER A 145 -9.08 9.41 2.58
N PRO A 146 -7.84 9.05 2.19
CA PRO A 146 -6.92 9.99 1.56
C PRO A 146 -7.52 10.61 0.29
N GLU A 147 -7.03 11.78 -0.08
CA GLU A 147 -7.47 12.46 -1.30
C GLU A 147 -7.28 11.57 -2.54
N GLY A 148 -8.33 11.46 -3.35
CA GLY A 148 -8.34 10.62 -4.55
C GLY A 148 -8.68 9.15 -4.31
N PHE A 149 -8.86 8.71 -3.06
CA PHE A 149 -9.26 7.33 -2.73
C PHE A 149 -10.67 7.28 -2.16
N LEU A 150 -11.35 6.14 -2.37
CA LEU A 150 -12.77 5.96 -2.00
C LEU A 150 -12.97 5.08 -0.75
N TYR A 151 -11.89 4.64 -0.11
CA TYR A 151 -11.93 3.69 1.00
C TYR A 151 -10.75 3.88 1.94
N GLY A 152 -10.82 3.22 3.10
CA GLY A 152 -9.83 3.33 4.15
C GLY A 152 -9.95 4.60 4.97
N THR A 153 -9.15 4.71 5.99
CA THR A 153 -9.03 5.89 6.87
C THR A 153 -7.60 6.40 6.85
N GLU A 154 -7.42 7.70 6.64
CA GLU A 154 -6.13 8.37 6.78
C GLU A 154 -5.98 8.91 8.19
N TYR A 155 -4.90 8.56 8.85
CA TYR A 155 -4.46 9.09 10.13
C TYR A 155 -3.25 9.98 9.92
N VAL A 156 -3.42 11.28 10.08
CA VAL A 156 -2.32 12.24 9.98
C VAL A 156 -1.50 12.30 11.28
N ARG A 157 -0.29 12.87 11.21
CA ARG A 157 0.66 12.91 12.34
C ARG A 157 0.04 13.36 13.64
N GLU A 158 -0.78 14.41 13.63
CA GLU A 158 -1.41 14.98 14.81
C GLU A 158 -2.37 14.00 15.51
N GLN A 159 -2.97 13.09 14.76
CA GLN A 159 -3.81 12.02 15.30
C GLN A 159 -2.94 10.90 15.86
N ILE A 160 -1.86 10.56 15.17
CA ILE A 160 -0.88 9.56 15.64
C ILE A 160 -0.23 10.04 16.94
N ASP A 161 0.21 11.30 17.03
CA ASP A 161 0.81 11.87 18.24
C ASP A 161 -0.17 11.82 19.41
N ARG A 162 -1.44 12.15 19.20
CA ARG A 162 -2.48 12.03 20.25
C ARG A 162 -2.70 10.58 20.69
N ALA A 163 -2.70 9.64 19.75
CA ALA A 163 -2.84 8.21 20.09
C ALA A 163 -1.65 7.70 20.94
N LEU A 164 -0.44 8.21 20.66
CA LEU A 164 0.76 7.88 21.43
C LEU A 164 0.75 8.39 22.88
N GLU A 165 -0.11 9.34 23.21
CA GLU A 165 -0.30 9.87 24.58
C GLU A 165 -1.30 9.05 25.40
N LEU A 166 -2.07 8.15 24.76
CA LEU A 166 -3.06 7.30 25.44
C LEU A 166 -2.37 6.13 26.16
N GLU A 167 -2.99 5.66 27.26
CA GLU A 167 -2.52 4.44 27.97
C GLU A 167 -2.65 3.19 27.09
N ASP A 168 -3.68 3.16 26.23
CA ASP A 168 -3.86 2.15 25.17
C ASP A 168 -3.90 2.84 23.81
N PRO A 169 -2.79 2.85 23.08
CA PRO A 169 -2.70 3.52 21.78
C PRO A 169 -3.62 2.92 20.69
N HIS A 170 -4.18 1.74 20.93
CA HIS A 170 -5.09 1.03 20.01
C HIS A 170 -6.58 1.13 20.40
N SER A 171 -6.92 1.91 21.44
CA SER A 171 -8.29 2.11 21.91
C SER A 171 -9.09 3.11 21.07
#